data_8e87ef368e06aade8b2e9a4faf36ac0a
#
_entry.id   8e87ef368e06aade8b2e9a4faf36ac0a
#
_cell.length_a   1.000
_cell.length_b   1.000
_cell.length_c   1.000
_cell.angle_alpha   90.00
_cell.angle_beta   90.00
_cell.angle_gamma   90.00
#
_symmetry.space_group_name_H-M   'P 1'
#
loop_
_entity.id
_entity.type
_entity.pdbx_description
1 polymer ?
#
loop_
_entity_poly.entity_id
_entity_poly.type
_entity_poly.pdbx_seq_one_letter_code
_entity_poly.pdbx_strand_id
1 'polypeptide(L)'
;MGFSSVEDDMRRALVLIASVVLALAGCAPSPEGFRKGSVEDCGGVAVVVNYGILSDESVTTCVEFETPEALGRDLVAFAGFELEGTETYGDQVICRVNGLPSEQEPFTVAGEEPHSETCADMPPAFGYWALWVKESESAEWAYAEEGIGTLPLTPGMTVGIVFSSGGETPVPSDP
;
A
#
# COMPACT_ATOMS: atom_id res chain seq x y z
N MET A 1 -3.83 -65.13 -11.51
CA MET A 1 -2.59 -64.42 -11.82
C MET A 1 -2.95 -63.26 -12.75
N GLY A 2 -2.91 -62.03 -12.32
CA GLY A 2 -3.24 -60.88 -13.17
C GLY A 2 -3.73 -59.60 -12.50
N PHE A 3 -3.45 -59.40 -11.20
CA PHE A 3 -3.90 -58.19 -10.51
C PHE A 3 -2.79 -57.16 -10.21
N SER A 4 -1.54 -57.46 -10.55
CA SER A 4 -0.40 -56.61 -10.17
C SER A 4 -0.07 -55.49 -11.16
N SER A 5 -0.55 -55.57 -12.41
CA SER A 5 -0.18 -54.62 -13.47
C SER A 5 -1.02 -53.34 -13.49
N VAL A 6 -2.25 -53.37 -13.02
CA VAL A 6 -3.18 -52.22 -13.07
C VAL A 6 -2.90 -51.22 -11.94
N GLU A 7 -2.42 -51.70 -10.78
CA GLU A 7 -2.09 -50.84 -9.65
C GLU A 7 -0.79 -50.03 -9.88
N ASP A 8 0.18 -50.60 -10.59
CA ASP A 8 1.43 -49.92 -10.93
C ASP A 8 1.23 -48.82 -11.99
N ASP A 9 0.34 -49.07 -12.98
CA ASP A 9 0.00 -48.07 -13.99
C ASP A 9 -0.81 -46.91 -13.39
N MET A 10 -1.69 -47.17 -12.44
CA MET A 10 -2.48 -46.14 -11.75
C MET A 10 -1.62 -45.30 -10.81
N ARG A 11 -0.62 -45.88 -10.14
CA ARG A 11 0.37 -45.14 -9.32
C ARG A 11 1.29 -44.29 -10.17
N ARG A 12 1.70 -44.72 -11.35
CA ARG A 12 2.52 -43.94 -12.28
C ARG A 12 1.74 -42.78 -12.89
N ALA A 13 0.46 -42.96 -13.21
CA ALA A 13 -0.42 -41.88 -13.67
C ALA A 13 -0.67 -40.81 -12.59
N LEU A 14 -0.84 -41.23 -11.33
CA LEU A 14 -1.03 -40.27 -10.19
C LEU A 14 0.23 -39.47 -9.89
N VAL A 15 1.42 -40.04 -10.02
CA VAL A 15 2.69 -39.31 -9.80
C VAL A 15 2.96 -38.32 -10.91
N LEU A 16 2.58 -38.59 -12.15
CA LEU A 16 2.74 -37.68 -13.29
C LEU A 16 1.76 -36.51 -13.23
N ILE A 17 0.56 -36.66 -12.69
CA ILE A 17 -0.43 -35.59 -12.52
C ILE A 17 -0.02 -34.67 -11.36
N ALA A 18 0.57 -35.19 -10.28
CA ALA A 18 1.05 -34.39 -9.17
C ALA A 18 2.24 -33.47 -9.53
N SER A 19 3.04 -33.84 -10.54
CA SER A 19 4.22 -33.07 -10.97
C SER A 19 3.89 -31.88 -11.89
N VAL A 20 2.71 -31.83 -12.50
CA VAL A 20 2.29 -30.76 -13.44
C VAL A 20 1.57 -29.61 -12.73
N VAL A 21 1.02 -29.84 -11.54
CA VAL A 21 0.27 -28.81 -10.81
C VAL A 21 1.18 -27.81 -10.05
N LEU A 22 2.48 -28.11 -9.88
CA LEU A 22 3.39 -27.25 -9.12
C LEU A 22 4.08 -26.14 -9.95
N ALA A 23 3.78 -26.01 -11.24
CA ALA A 23 4.42 -25.03 -12.13
C ALA A 23 3.58 -23.78 -12.43
N LEU A 24 2.43 -23.61 -11.79
CA LEU A 24 1.55 -22.45 -11.92
C LEU A 24 1.57 -21.55 -10.67
N ALA A 25 2.73 -21.43 -9.99
CA ALA A 25 3.00 -20.27 -9.17
C ALA A 25 3.20 -19.09 -10.15
N GLY A 26 2.09 -18.60 -10.69
CA GLY A 26 2.07 -17.46 -11.58
C GLY A 26 2.66 -16.26 -10.84
N CYS A 27 3.77 -15.73 -11.34
CA CYS A 27 4.13 -14.36 -11.10
C CYS A 27 2.87 -13.53 -11.46
N ALA A 28 2.22 -12.92 -10.47
CA ALA A 28 1.26 -11.87 -10.75
C ALA A 28 2.00 -10.85 -11.62
N PRO A 29 1.47 -10.45 -12.79
CA PRO A 29 2.11 -9.45 -13.61
C PRO A 29 2.23 -8.19 -12.74
N SER A 30 3.47 -7.73 -12.51
CA SER A 30 3.69 -6.38 -12.03
C SER A 30 2.95 -5.44 -12.98
N PRO A 31 2.28 -4.39 -12.52
CA PRO A 31 1.70 -3.39 -13.41
C PRO A 31 2.79 -2.95 -14.38
N GLU A 32 2.50 -3.12 -15.69
CA GLU A 32 3.51 -2.94 -16.74
C GLU A 32 4.04 -1.50 -16.67
N GLY A 33 5.36 -1.36 -16.54
CA GLY A 33 6.05 -0.08 -16.58
C GLY A 33 6.56 0.48 -15.25
N PHE A 34 6.24 -0.12 -14.10
CA PHE A 34 6.81 0.29 -12.81
C PHE A 34 8.05 -0.53 -12.44
N ARG A 35 9.05 0.13 -11.82
CA ARG A 35 10.23 -0.50 -11.25
C ARG A 35 10.65 0.19 -9.95
N LYS A 36 11.31 -0.53 -9.06
CA LYS A 36 11.89 0.05 -7.84
C LYS A 36 13.18 0.78 -8.19
N GLY A 37 13.28 2.03 -7.75
CA GLY A 37 14.48 2.88 -7.86
C GLY A 37 15.25 2.96 -6.54
N SER A 38 16.34 3.71 -6.57
CA SER A 38 17.08 4.12 -5.35
C SER A 38 16.30 5.22 -4.63
N VAL A 39 16.21 5.15 -3.32
CA VAL A 39 15.57 6.20 -2.51
C VAL A 39 16.42 7.47 -2.49
N GLU A 40 17.75 7.33 -2.44
CA GLU A 40 18.70 8.45 -2.36
C GLU A 40 18.77 9.29 -3.65
N ASP A 41 18.38 8.71 -4.79
CA ASP A 41 18.40 9.36 -6.11
C ASP A 41 17.18 8.87 -6.90
N CYS A 42 15.99 9.26 -6.44
CA CYS A 42 14.73 8.77 -6.98
C CYS A 42 14.38 9.48 -8.30
N GLY A 43 14.60 8.78 -9.41
CA GLY A 43 14.22 9.26 -10.75
C GLY A 43 12.72 9.17 -11.05
N GLY A 44 11.90 8.65 -10.13
CA GLY A 44 10.46 8.51 -10.23
C GLY A 44 9.73 9.29 -9.14
N VAL A 45 8.80 8.63 -8.45
CA VAL A 45 8.07 9.17 -7.30
C VAL A 45 8.54 8.45 -6.04
N ALA A 46 8.94 9.21 -5.02
CA ALA A 46 9.17 8.68 -3.69
C ALA A 46 7.83 8.52 -2.96
N VAL A 47 7.60 7.34 -2.40
CA VAL A 47 6.42 7.02 -1.56
C VAL A 47 6.90 6.90 -0.13
N VAL A 48 6.39 7.75 0.75
CA VAL A 48 6.72 7.80 2.18
C VAL A 48 5.48 7.42 2.99
N VAL A 49 5.62 6.46 3.91
CA VAL A 49 4.55 6.07 4.83
C VAL A 49 5.05 6.15 6.27
N ASN A 50 4.40 6.98 7.08
CA ASN A 50 4.68 7.12 8.51
C ASN A 50 3.45 6.69 9.31
N TYR A 51 3.61 5.65 10.12
CA TYR A 51 2.49 5.04 10.86
C TYR A 51 2.13 5.79 12.16
N GLY A 52 2.92 6.78 12.57
CA GLY A 52 2.65 7.57 13.77
C GLY A 52 2.50 6.69 15.01
N ILE A 53 1.40 6.89 15.75
CA ILE A 53 1.13 6.09 16.96
C ILE A 53 0.76 4.63 16.71
N LEU A 54 0.49 4.26 15.45
CA LEU A 54 0.09 2.87 15.11
C LEU A 54 1.30 1.93 15.05
N SER A 55 2.47 2.45 14.70
CA SER A 55 3.74 1.72 14.61
C SER A 55 4.91 2.69 14.55
N ASP A 56 6.06 2.33 15.12
CA ASP A 56 7.30 3.11 15.02
C ASP A 56 7.95 3.06 13.61
N GLU A 57 7.28 2.42 12.65
CA GLU A 57 7.81 2.27 11.30
C GLU A 57 7.64 3.55 10.47
N SER A 58 8.68 3.87 9.72
CA SER A 58 8.70 4.83 8.63
C SER A 58 9.34 4.16 7.43
N VAL A 59 8.63 4.11 6.32
CA VAL A 59 9.09 3.40 5.12
C VAL A 59 9.08 4.35 3.94
N THR A 60 10.20 4.40 3.22
CA THR A 60 10.33 5.12 1.96
C THR A 60 10.65 4.13 0.84
N THR A 61 9.97 4.28 -0.30
CA THR A 61 10.21 3.48 -1.51
C THR A 61 10.21 4.38 -2.73
N CYS A 62 11.19 4.24 -3.60
CA CYS A 62 11.19 4.91 -4.90
C CYS A 62 10.52 4.03 -5.95
N VAL A 63 9.56 4.59 -6.69
CA VAL A 63 8.87 3.95 -7.80
C VAL A 63 9.15 4.74 -9.07
N GLU A 64 9.88 4.13 -9.99
CA GLU A 64 10.19 4.71 -11.30
C GLU A 64 9.26 4.17 -12.37
N PHE A 65 8.94 5.01 -13.36
CA PHE A 65 8.07 4.69 -14.50
C PHE A 65 8.40 5.57 -15.71
N GLU A 66 7.91 5.18 -16.89
CA GLU A 66 8.27 5.86 -18.16
C GLU A 66 7.14 6.76 -18.69
N THR A 67 5.93 6.67 -18.14
CA THR A 67 4.82 7.54 -18.50
C THR A 67 5.02 8.96 -17.94
N PRO A 68 4.42 10.00 -18.53
CA PRO A 68 4.51 11.36 -17.96
C PRO A 68 3.96 11.49 -16.55
N GLU A 69 2.97 10.69 -16.19
CA GLU A 69 2.32 10.64 -14.89
C GLU A 69 1.81 9.23 -14.57
N ALA A 70 1.57 8.96 -13.31
CA ALA A 70 0.90 7.76 -12.81
C ALA A 70 -0.04 8.12 -11.65
N LEU A 71 -1.06 7.29 -11.42
CA LEU A 71 -1.97 7.50 -10.29
C LEU A 71 -1.30 7.12 -8.96
N GLY A 72 -1.51 7.94 -7.95
CA GLY A 72 -0.93 7.74 -6.63
C GLY A 72 -1.22 6.36 -6.05
N ARG A 73 -2.46 5.87 -6.17
CA ARG A 73 -2.85 4.52 -5.70
C ARG A 73 -2.02 3.40 -6.35
N ASP A 74 -1.73 3.52 -7.64
CA ASP A 74 -0.99 2.48 -8.37
C ASP A 74 0.49 2.47 -7.95
N LEU A 75 1.06 3.67 -7.72
CA LEU A 75 2.42 3.83 -7.21
C LEU A 75 2.55 3.30 -5.78
N VAL A 76 1.60 3.63 -4.90
CA VAL A 76 1.59 3.16 -3.50
C VAL A 76 1.41 1.65 -3.43
N ALA A 77 0.53 1.08 -4.25
CA ALA A 77 0.37 -0.38 -4.35
C ALA A 77 1.65 -1.07 -4.87
N PHE A 78 2.31 -0.50 -5.89
CA PHE A 78 3.59 -1.04 -6.39
C PHE A 78 4.72 -0.88 -5.37
N ALA A 79 4.72 0.17 -4.57
CA ALA A 79 5.66 0.36 -3.47
C ALA A 79 5.54 -0.75 -2.41
N GLY A 80 4.41 -1.46 -2.38
CA GLY A 80 4.15 -2.60 -1.49
C GLY A 80 3.19 -2.29 -0.34
N PHE A 81 2.43 -1.20 -0.46
CA PHE A 81 1.43 -0.83 0.55
C PHE A 81 0.03 -1.18 0.07
N GLU A 82 -0.71 -1.86 0.92
CA GLU A 82 -2.14 -2.13 0.73
C GLU A 82 -2.94 -0.97 1.31
N LEU A 83 -3.77 -0.34 0.47
CA LEU A 83 -4.66 0.75 0.89
C LEU A 83 -6.11 0.25 0.93
N GLU A 84 -6.81 0.61 1.99
CA GLU A 84 -8.26 0.46 2.11
C GLU A 84 -8.89 1.84 2.22
N GLY A 85 -9.80 2.16 1.31
CA GLY A 85 -10.62 3.37 1.39
C GLY A 85 -11.84 3.17 2.28
N THR A 86 -12.56 4.24 2.59
CA THR A 86 -13.82 4.14 3.32
C THR A 86 -14.95 3.62 2.42
N GLU A 87 -15.99 3.01 3.00
CA GLU A 87 -17.18 2.57 2.24
C GLU A 87 -17.89 3.74 1.57
N THR A 88 -17.99 4.88 2.26
CA THR A 88 -18.69 6.06 1.75
C THR A 88 -17.91 6.80 0.68
N TYR A 89 -16.58 6.94 0.81
CA TYR A 89 -15.77 7.81 -0.05
C TYR A 89 -14.77 7.04 -0.92
N GLY A 90 -14.65 5.72 -0.74
CA GLY A 90 -13.67 4.92 -1.48
C GLY A 90 -12.25 5.47 -1.30
N ASP A 91 -11.46 5.40 -2.36
CA ASP A 91 -10.05 5.84 -2.39
C ASP A 91 -9.85 7.37 -2.26
N GLN A 92 -10.95 8.15 -2.11
CA GLN A 92 -10.84 9.58 -1.80
C GLN A 92 -10.42 9.80 -0.34
N VAL A 93 -10.71 8.84 0.55
CA VAL A 93 -10.36 8.89 1.97
C VAL A 93 -9.72 7.57 2.36
N ILE A 94 -8.42 7.61 2.65
CA ILE A 94 -7.68 6.44 3.13
C ILE A 94 -8.16 6.10 4.55
N CYS A 95 -8.64 4.89 4.74
CA CYS A 95 -9.04 4.36 6.04
C CYS A 95 -7.91 3.54 6.68
N ARG A 96 -7.28 2.62 5.91
CA ARG A 96 -6.18 1.77 6.40
C ARG A 96 -5.02 1.73 5.43
N VAL A 97 -3.84 1.58 6.00
CA VAL A 97 -2.61 1.24 5.27
C VAL A 97 -2.05 -0.03 5.90
N ASN A 98 -1.89 -1.10 5.10
CA ASN A 98 -1.46 -2.42 5.56
C ASN A 98 -2.28 -2.94 6.75
N GLY A 99 -3.61 -2.72 6.71
CA GLY A 99 -4.54 -3.16 7.75
C GLY A 99 -4.56 -2.31 9.03
N LEU A 100 -3.84 -1.19 9.07
CA LEU A 100 -3.81 -0.29 10.23
C LEU A 100 -4.53 1.05 9.96
N PRO A 101 -5.29 1.60 10.96
CA PRO A 101 -5.60 1.01 12.25
C PRO A 101 -6.47 -0.23 12.12
N SER A 102 -6.25 -1.25 12.99
CA SER A 102 -7.04 -2.48 12.96
C SER A 102 -8.45 -2.26 13.51
N GLU A 103 -9.45 -2.92 12.91
CA GLU A 103 -10.81 -2.91 13.45
C GLU A 103 -10.91 -3.64 14.81
N GLN A 104 -10.07 -4.66 15.01
CA GLN A 104 -10.07 -5.51 16.19
C GLN A 104 -9.25 -4.94 17.35
N GLU A 105 -8.31 -4.06 17.07
CA GLU A 105 -7.41 -3.45 18.05
C GLU A 105 -7.59 -1.93 18.05
N PRO A 106 -8.38 -1.39 19.00
CA PRO A 106 -8.58 0.05 19.10
C PRO A 106 -7.26 0.80 19.32
N PHE A 107 -7.08 1.91 18.63
CA PHE A 107 -6.02 2.84 18.97
C PHE A 107 -6.50 3.88 20.00
N THR A 108 -5.56 4.44 20.75
CA THR A 108 -5.86 5.42 21.80
C THR A 108 -5.03 6.69 21.59
N VAL A 109 -5.73 7.82 21.64
CA VAL A 109 -5.14 9.16 21.61
C VAL A 109 -5.36 9.84 22.96
N ALA A 110 -4.39 10.58 23.44
CA ALA A 110 -4.51 11.25 24.74
C ALA A 110 -5.71 12.23 24.76
N GLY A 111 -6.60 12.03 25.71
CA GLY A 111 -7.81 12.85 25.85
C GLY A 111 -9.04 12.33 25.10
N GLU A 112 -8.90 11.25 24.34
CA GLU A 112 -9.98 10.62 23.59
C GLU A 112 -10.28 9.21 24.12
N GLU A 113 -11.49 8.72 23.91
CA GLU A 113 -11.84 7.32 24.15
C GLU A 113 -11.16 6.41 23.10
N PRO A 114 -10.82 5.15 23.45
CA PRO A 114 -10.29 4.20 22.48
C PRO A 114 -11.21 4.05 21.27
N HIS A 115 -10.65 4.14 20.06
CA HIS A 115 -11.39 4.12 18.80
C HIS A 115 -11.04 2.90 17.96
N SER A 116 -12.08 2.17 17.50
CA SER A 116 -11.96 1.12 16.49
C SER A 116 -12.39 1.68 15.15
N GLU A 117 -11.48 1.71 14.19
CA GLU A 117 -11.80 2.19 12.84
C GLU A 117 -12.54 1.11 12.03
N THR A 118 -13.75 1.43 11.58
CA THR A 118 -14.61 0.50 10.82
C THR A 118 -14.56 0.71 9.32
N CYS A 119 -13.96 1.79 8.85
CA CYS A 119 -13.94 2.23 7.44
C CYS A 119 -15.32 2.55 6.84
N ALA A 120 -16.37 2.66 7.64
CA ALA A 120 -17.71 2.91 7.12
C ALA A 120 -17.84 4.34 6.55
N ASP A 121 -17.24 5.33 7.23
CA ASP A 121 -17.40 6.75 6.89
C ASP A 121 -16.09 7.51 7.15
N MET A 122 -16.15 8.82 7.27
CA MET A 122 -15.01 9.69 7.55
C MET A 122 -14.34 9.30 8.88
N PRO A 123 -13.01 9.08 8.93
CA PRO A 123 -12.32 8.82 10.18
C PRO A 123 -12.43 10.03 11.13
N PRO A 124 -12.26 9.82 12.44
CA PRO A 124 -12.32 10.91 13.41
C PRO A 124 -11.15 11.89 13.23
N ALA A 125 -11.39 13.17 13.52
CA ALA A 125 -10.36 14.20 13.38
C ALA A 125 -9.13 14.01 14.30
N PHE A 126 -9.24 13.16 15.33
CA PHE A 126 -8.14 12.83 16.22
C PHE A 126 -7.34 11.60 15.77
N GLY A 127 -7.70 10.93 14.64
CA GLY A 127 -6.98 9.75 14.16
C GLY A 127 -7.35 9.41 12.72
N TYR A 128 -6.52 9.78 11.76
CA TYR A 128 -6.77 9.56 10.33
C TYR A 128 -5.47 9.53 9.53
N TRP A 129 -5.50 8.95 8.35
CA TRP A 129 -4.42 9.01 7.39
C TRP A 129 -4.47 10.31 6.59
N ALA A 130 -3.45 11.14 6.74
CA ALA A 130 -3.27 12.38 5.99
C ALA A 130 -2.45 12.11 4.72
N LEU A 131 -2.92 12.63 3.60
CA LEU A 131 -2.26 12.51 2.30
C LEU A 131 -1.53 13.82 1.97
N TRP A 132 -0.24 13.71 1.71
CA TRP A 132 0.66 14.82 1.45
C TRP A 132 1.33 14.67 0.09
N VAL A 133 1.68 15.78 -0.51
CA VAL A 133 2.50 15.84 -1.72
C VAL A 133 3.63 16.84 -1.55
N LYS A 134 4.74 16.55 -2.22
CA LYS A 134 5.88 17.44 -2.38
C LYS A 134 6.21 17.46 -3.87
N GLU A 135 6.07 18.61 -4.52
CA GLU A 135 6.14 18.72 -5.99
C GLU A 135 7.56 18.54 -6.56
N SER A 136 8.57 18.72 -5.71
CA SER A 136 9.97 18.48 -6.04
C SER A 136 10.76 18.29 -4.74
N GLU A 137 12.00 17.82 -4.81
CA GLU A 137 12.89 17.65 -3.66
C GLU A 137 13.01 18.93 -2.80
N SER A 138 13.04 20.11 -3.43
CA SER A 138 13.18 21.40 -2.74
C SER A 138 11.85 22.07 -2.36
N ALA A 139 10.70 21.49 -2.74
CA ALA A 139 9.39 22.02 -2.39
C ALA A 139 9.04 21.73 -0.93
N GLU A 140 8.15 22.52 -0.35
CA GLU A 140 7.55 22.21 0.94
C GLU A 140 6.45 21.16 0.79
N TRP A 141 6.18 20.42 1.87
CA TRP A 141 5.05 19.52 1.93
C TRP A 141 3.72 20.28 1.93
N ALA A 142 2.78 19.84 1.13
CA ALA A 142 1.41 20.35 1.10
C ALA A 142 0.41 19.18 1.20
N TYR A 143 -0.77 19.43 1.74
CA TYR A 143 -1.86 18.46 1.63
C TYR A 143 -2.20 18.21 0.17
N ALA A 144 -2.46 16.96 -0.19
CA ALA A 144 -2.98 16.62 -1.50
C ALA A 144 -4.37 17.27 -1.68
N GLU A 145 -4.61 17.84 -2.85
CA GLU A 145 -5.92 18.42 -3.20
C GLU A 145 -6.93 17.36 -3.64
N GLU A 146 -6.45 16.16 -3.96
CA GLU A 146 -7.26 15.02 -4.40
C GLU A 146 -6.95 13.78 -3.55
N GLY A 147 -7.90 12.85 -3.47
CA GLY A 147 -7.68 11.56 -2.85
C GLY A 147 -6.73 10.69 -3.68
N ILE A 148 -6.11 9.71 -3.04
CA ILE A 148 -5.05 8.87 -3.64
C ILE A 148 -5.51 8.15 -4.92
N GLY A 149 -6.82 7.87 -5.05
CA GLY A 149 -7.41 7.19 -6.21
C GLY A 149 -7.36 7.98 -7.50
N THR A 150 -7.34 9.32 -7.42
CA THR A 150 -7.33 10.23 -8.58
C THR A 150 -6.09 11.11 -8.66
N LEU A 151 -5.25 11.13 -7.63
CA LEU A 151 -4.06 11.97 -7.53
C LEU A 151 -3.05 11.63 -8.63
N PRO A 152 -2.80 12.54 -9.60
CA PRO A 152 -1.74 12.33 -10.59
C PRO A 152 -0.38 12.71 -9.98
N LEU A 153 0.61 11.86 -10.17
CA LEU A 153 1.98 12.09 -9.71
C LEU A 153 2.95 11.99 -10.90
N THR A 154 3.89 12.92 -10.97
CA THR A 154 4.93 12.97 -11.99
C THR A 154 6.29 12.64 -11.41
N PRO A 155 7.26 12.14 -12.22
CA PRO A 155 8.62 11.92 -11.75
C PRO A 155 9.24 13.16 -11.09
N GLY A 156 9.91 12.98 -9.95
CA GLY A 156 10.47 14.05 -9.13
C GLY A 156 9.55 14.53 -7.99
N MET A 157 8.29 14.11 -7.98
CA MET A 157 7.38 14.35 -6.86
C MET A 157 7.60 13.32 -5.74
N THR A 158 7.12 13.67 -4.55
CA THR A 158 7.00 12.74 -3.42
C THR A 158 5.56 12.73 -2.92
N VAL A 159 5.02 11.55 -2.66
CA VAL A 159 3.75 11.35 -1.97
C VAL A 159 4.01 10.82 -0.56
N GLY A 160 3.35 11.42 0.42
CA GLY A 160 3.45 11.03 1.82
C GLY A 160 2.10 10.63 2.38
N ILE A 161 2.05 9.54 3.13
CA ILE A 161 0.87 9.05 3.84
C ILE A 161 1.25 8.95 5.31
N VAL A 162 0.64 9.77 6.16
CA VAL A 162 1.01 9.90 7.58
C VAL A 162 -0.22 9.69 8.44
N PHE A 163 -0.11 8.81 9.45
CA PHE A 163 -1.18 8.71 10.44
C PHE A 163 -1.11 9.89 11.40
N SER A 164 -2.07 10.78 11.27
CA SER A 164 -2.26 11.96 12.12
C SER A 164 -3.04 11.57 13.37
N SER A 165 -2.60 12.05 14.54
CA SER A 165 -3.26 11.76 15.81
C SER A 165 -3.29 12.98 16.72
N GLY A 166 -4.31 13.08 17.59
CA GLY A 166 -4.43 14.13 18.59
C GLY A 166 -4.69 15.53 18.04
N GLY A 167 -5.16 15.64 16.79
CA GLY A 167 -5.38 16.93 16.14
C GLY A 167 -4.11 17.61 15.64
N GLU A 168 -2.96 16.93 15.74
CA GLU A 168 -1.72 17.35 15.08
C GLU A 168 -1.74 16.93 13.61
N THR A 169 -1.05 17.69 12.78
CA THR A 169 -0.90 17.41 11.35
C THR A 169 0.58 17.24 11.01
N PRO A 170 1.20 16.11 11.45
CA PRO A 170 2.61 15.89 11.17
C PRO A 170 2.84 15.82 9.67
N VAL A 171 3.88 16.49 9.19
CA VAL A 171 4.35 16.32 7.82
C VAL A 171 5.12 15.00 7.71
N PRO A 172 5.14 14.36 6.52
CA PRO A 172 5.97 13.18 6.31
C PRO A 172 7.45 13.45 6.60
N SER A 173 8.19 12.39 6.93
CA SER A 173 9.66 12.46 6.89
C SER A 173 10.12 12.72 5.45
N ASP A 174 11.23 13.45 5.29
CA ASP A 174 11.87 13.52 3.98
C ASP A 174 12.43 12.14 3.58
N PRO A 175 12.42 11.82 2.29
CA PRO A 175 12.96 10.57 1.73
C PRO A 175 14.40 10.29 2.11
#